data_6e07f9244e1a4d0d41eec8a503f782b8
#
_entry.id   6e07f9244e1a4d0d41eec8a503f782b8
#
_cell.length_a   1.000
_cell.length_b   1.000
_cell.length_c   1.000
_cell.angle_alpha   90.00
_cell.angle_beta   90.00
_cell.angle_gamma   90.00
#
_symmetry.space_group_name_H-M   'P 1'
#
loop_
_entity.id
_entity.type
_entity.pdbx_description
1 polymer ?
#
loop_
_entity_poly.entity_id
_entity_poly.type
_entity_poly.pdbx_seq_one_letter_code
_entity_poly.pdbx_strand_id
1 'polypeptide(L)'
;MKISECDIDCYLVDWYGVDKNGYIFQGYSTGTPLVPEFVCLDYMNGRKEFNIIEDYFLSFEGFNLENIRYIKELDEDIISNELRKILNNNLKNDPLACPCDIELALKGITSFEILDGLDPHRRKEFAKHPYHYRKVIEPTSILNTKLLHFDQLPENIKKIMDSYRVDIDVQKDDYFYIPSVFDSPLFEQN
;
A
#
# COMPACT_ATOMS: atom_id res chain seq x y z
N MET A 1 13.98 1.03 22.49
CA MET A 1 14.75 1.96 21.65
C MET A 1 13.73 2.97 21.16
N LYS A 2 13.95 4.25 21.36
CA LYS A 2 12.99 5.27 20.87
C LYS A 2 13.31 5.52 19.41
N ILE A 3 12.31 5.49 18.55
CA ILE A 3 12.46 5.91 17.15
C ILE A 3 12.51 7.45 17.19
N SER A 4 13.56 8.04 16.64
CA SER A 4 13.62 9.47 16.44
C SER A 4 12.83 9.86 15.17
N GLU A 5 12.39 11.10 15.11
CA GLU A 5 11.78 11.67 13.89
C GLU A 5 12.67 11.41 12.66
N CYS A 6 13.98 11.53 12.82
CA CYS A 6 14.97 11.28 11.78
C CYS A 6 14.98 9.81 11.29
N ASP A 7 14.61 8.85 12.13
CA ASP A 7 14.59 7.44 11.74
C ASP A 7 13.41 7.13 10.82
N ILE A 8 12.27 7.79 11.00
CA ILE A 8 11.07 7.60 10.16
C ILE A 8 11.13 8.47 8.90
N ASP A 9 11.62 9.70 8.99
CA ASP A 9 11.77 10.61 7.84
C ASP A 9 12.79 10.08 6.80
N CYS A 10 13.71 9.20 7.22
CA CYS A 10 14.72 8.62 6.34
C CYS A 10 14.28 7.32 5.66
N TYR A 11 13.17 6.71 6.06
CA TYR A 11 12.75 5.42 5.55
C TYR A 11 11.46 5.51 4.75
N LEU A 12 11.54 5.03 3.52
CA LEU A 12 10.37 4.66 2.73
C LEU A 12 9.73 3.46 3.43
N VAL A 13 8.56 3.64 4.02
CA VAL A 13 7.88 2.57 4.76
C VAL A 13 6.67 2.12 3.97
N ASP A 14 6.75 0.91 3.46
CA ASP A 14 5.61 0.16 2.99
C ASP A 14 4.93 -0.49 4.18
N TRP A 15 3.63 -0.48 4.22
CA TRP A 15 2.86 -1.15 5.26
C TRP A 15 1.54 -1.68 4.70
N TYR A 16 1.02 -2.70 5.35
CA TYR A 16 -0.25 -3.31 4.97
C TYR A 16 -1.30 -3.03 6.03
N GLY A 17 -2.55 -2.91 5.61
CA GLY A 17 -3.69 -2.68 6.49
C GLY A 17 -4.92 -3.47 6.07
N VAL A 18 -5.88 -3.53 6.99
CA VAL A 18 -7.21 -4.07 6.78
C VAL A 18 -8.20 -2.92 6.90
N ASP A 19 -9.00 -2.67 5.88
CA ASP A 19 -10.03 -1.65 5.92
C ASP A 19 -11.22 -2.04 6.81
N LYS A 20 -12.14 -1.14 7.04
CA LYS A 20 -13.35 -1.40 7.87
C LYS A 20 -14.25 -2.50 7.33
N ASN A 21 -14.15 -2.83 6.04
CA ASN A 21 -14.93 -3.89 5.39
C ASN A 21 -14.16 -5.22 5.31
N GLY A 22 -12.91 -5.27 5.78
CA GLY A 22 -12.06 -6.45 5.76
C GLY A 22 -11.19 -6.58 4.52
N TYR A 23 -11.14 -5.60 3.63
CA TYR A 23 -10.26 -5.64 2.46
C TYR A 23 -8.83 -5.26 2.79
N ILE A 24 -7.89 -5.96 2.14
CA ILE A 24 -6.46 -5.74 2.32
C ILE A 24 -6.00 -4.61 1.40
N PHE A 25 -5.16 -3.73 1.94
CA PHE A 25 -4.52 -2.66 1.17
C PHE A 25 -3.07 -2.46 1.60
N GLN A 26 -2.29 -1.80 0.75
CA GLN A 26 -0.94 -1.34 1.05
C GLN A 26 -0.92 0.18 1.11
N GLY A 27 -0.20 0.74 2.08
CA GLY A 27 0.16 2.15 2.17
C GLY A 27 1.66 2.35 1.97
N TYR A 28 2.04 3.38 1.21
CA TYR A 28 3.42 3.78 0.98
C TYR A 28 3.66 5.19 1.50
N SER A 29 4.53 5.31 2.53
CA SER A 29 4.66 6.56 3.29
C SER A 29 5.54 7.64 2.63
N THR A 30 6.28 7.32 1.59
CA THR A 30 7.21 8.23 0.89
C THR A 30 8.19 8.99 1.80
N GLY A 31 8.59 8.38 2.93
CA GLY A 31 9.52 8.99 3.90
C GLY A 31 8.87 10.03 4.81
N THR A 32 7.57 9.93 5.05
CA THR A 32 6.87 10.79 6.00
C THR A 32 6.51 10.03 7.28
N PRO A 33 6.37 10.70 8.45
CA PRO A 33 5.94 10.08 9.70
C PRO A 33 4.43 9.79 9.76
N LEU A 34 3.72 9.92 8.64
CA LEU A 34 2.28 9.74 8.55
C LEU A 34 1.93 8.27 8.34
N VAL A 35 2.35 7.42 9.26
CA VAL A 35 2.08 5.98 9.26
C VAL A 35 1.27 5.59 10.49
N PRO A 36 0.47 4.52 10.44
CA PRO A 36 -0.27 4.04 11.60
C PRO A 36 0.66 3.69 12.76
N GLU A 37 0.17 3.85 13.99
CA GLU A 37 0.91 3.56 15.22
C GLU A 37 1.44 2.12 15.26
N PHE A 38 0.67 1.14 14.79
CA PHE A 38 1.09 -0.26 14.74
C PHE A 38 2.32 -0.47 13.85
N VAL A 39 2.48 0.33 12.79
CA VAL A 39 3.67 0.28 11.92
C VAL A 39 4.92 0.69 12.70
N CYS A 40 4.80 1.76 13.49
CA CYS A 40 5.91 2.21 14.33
C CYS A 40 6.26 1.22 15.43
N LEU A 41 5.26 0.63 16.07
CA LEU A 41 5.46 -0.40 17.10
C LEU A 41 6.18 -1.62 16.53
N ASP A 42 5.80 -2.10 15.36
CA ASP A 42 6.47 -3.22 14.70
C ASP A 42 7.90 -2.84 14.28
N TYR A 43 8.09 -1.62 13.77
CA TYR A 43 9.42 -1.11 13.44
C TYR A 43 10.34 -1.09 14.66
N MET A 44 9.84 -0.65 15.82
CA MET A 44 10.57 -0.69 17.10
C MET A 44 10.92 -2.12 17.54
N ASN A 45 10.11 -3.10 17.16
CA ASN A 45 10.31 -4.52 17.43
C ASN A 45 11.15 -5.24 16.36
N GLY A 46 11.79 -4.49 15.44
CA GLY A 46 12.66 -5.01 14.40
C GLY A 46 11.93 -5.55 13.18
N ARG A 47 10.75 -5.02 12.87
CA ARG A 47 9.92 -5.36 11.70
C ARG A 47 9.55 -6.85 11.61
N LYS A 48 9.38 -7.52 12.72
CA LYS A 48 9.15 -8.97 12.74
C LYS A 48 7.82 -9.36 12.11
N GLU A 49 6.77 -8.62 12.45
CA GLU A 49 5.43 -8.87 11.92
C GLU A 49 5.34 -8.44 10.47
N PHE A 50 5.89 -7.27 10.15
CA PHE A 50 5.94 -6.77 8.79
C PHE A 50 6.65 -7.75 7.85
N ASN A 51 7.82 -8.26 8.22
CA ASN A 51 8.56 -9.21 7.39
C ASN A 51 7.75 -10.48 7.11
N ILE A 52 7.00 -10.99 8.10
CA ILE A 52 6.12 -12.14 7.91
C ILE A 52 4.99 -11.83 6.91
N ILE A 53 4.39 -10.65 7.02
CA ILE A 53 3.31 -10.18 6.15
C ILE A 53 3.85 -9.95 4.72
N GLU A 54 4.98 -9.25 4.62
CA GLU A 54 5.63 -8.97 3.34
C GLU A 54 6.01 -10.26 2.61
N ASP A 55 6.69 -11.20 3.28
CA ASP A 55 7.05 -12.50 2.73
C ASP A 55 5.80 -13.27 2.25
N TYR A 56 4.71 -13.21 3.01
CA TYR A 56 3.47 -13.83 2.61
C TYR A 56 2.90 -13.19 1.33
N PHE A 57 2.77 -11.87 1.29
CA PHE A 57 2.20 -11.19 0.11
C PHE A 57 3.12 -11.24 -1.11
N LEU A 58 4.44 -11.27 -0.93
CA LEU A 58 5.37 -11.50 -2.04
C LEU A 58 5.23 -12.92 -2.63
N SER A 59 5.02 -13.92 -1.78
CA SER A 59 4.84 -15.32 -2.21
C SER A 59 3.41 -15.65 -2.67
N PHE A 60 2.42 -14.83 -2.30
CA PHE A 60 1.02 -15.06 -2.62
C PHE A 60 0.75 -14.83 -4.10
N GLU A 61 0.21 -15.84 -4.79
CA GLU A 61 -0.05 -15.76 -6.23
C GLU A 61 -1.32 -14.97 -6.60
N GLY A 62 -2.18 -14.65 -5.61
CA GLY A 62 -3.42 -13.88 -5.81
C GLY A 62 -4.55 -14.70 -6.44
N PHE A 63 -5.67 -14.02 -6.73
CA PHE A 63 -6.88 -14.65 -7.25
C PHE A 63 -6.90 -14.82 -8.76
N ASN A 64 -6.03 -14.14 -9.48
CA ASN A 64 -6.00 -14.21 -10.95
C ASN A 64 -4.74 -14.92 -11.43
N LEU A 65 -4.60 -16.19 -11.01
CA LEU A 65 -3.45 -17.05 -11.31
C LEU A 65 -3.09 -17.10 -12.80
N GLU A 66 -4.10 -17.12 -13.68
CA GLU A 66 -3.86 -17.20 -15.12
C GLU A 66 -3.19 -15.94 -15.64
N ASN A 67 -3.62 -14.76 -15.16
CA ASN A 67 -3.03 -13.51 -15.56
C ASN A 67 -1.62 -13.32 -14.98
N ILE A 68 -1.41 -13.76 -13.74
CA ILE A 68 -0.07 -13.73 -13.11
C ILE A 68 0.88 -14.69 -13.82
N ARG A 69 0.43 -15.90 -14.17
CA ARG A 69 1.23 -16.86 -14.95
C ARG A 69 1.58 -16.30 -16.32
N TYR A 70 0.59 -15.72 -17.01
CA TYR A 70 0.81 -15.07 -18.29
C TYR A 70 1.87 -13.95 -18.21
N ILE A 71 1.81 -13.13 -17.16
CA ILE A 71 2.80 -12.07 -16.92
C ILE A 71 4.18 -12.65 -16.63
N LYS A 72 4.31 -13.68 -15.81
CA LYS A 72 5.60 -14.34 -15.48
C LYS A 72 6.23 -15.09 -16.68
N GLU A 73 5.43 -15.46 -17.66
CA GLU A 73 5.92 -16.12 -18.89
C GLU A 73 6.34 -15.12 -19.99
N LEU A 74 6.01 -13.83 -19.80
CA LEU A 74 6.46 -12.78 -20.72
C LEU A 74 7.88 -12.30 -20.35
N ASP A 75 8.67 -11.97 -21.37
CA ASP A 75 9.95 -11.27 -21.17
C ASP A 75 9.71 -9.94 -20.44
N GLU A 76 10.60 -9.56 -19.51
CA GLU A 76 10.45 -8.35 -18.68
C GLU A 76 10.17 -7.09 -19.52
N ASP A 77 10.79 -6.96 -20.69
CA ASP A 77 10.53 -5.84 -21.62
C ASP A 77 9.13 -5.90 -22.23
N ILE A 78 8.59 -7.11 -22.47
CA ILE A 78 7.25 -7.31 -23.00
C ILE A 78 6.23 -7.09 -21.88
N ILE A 79 6.51 -7.58 -20.66
CA ILE A 79 5.69 -7.32 -19.46
C ILE A 79 5.52 -5.83 -19.25
N SER A 80 6.61 -5.08 -19.27
CA SER A 80 6.55 -3.62 -19.06
C SER A 80 5.73 -2.91 -20.13
N ASN A 81 5.76 -3.37 -21.38
CA ASN A 81 5.00 -2.78 -22.49
C ASN A 81 3.52 -3.17 -22.48
N GLU A 82 3.17 -4.43 -22.21
CA GLU A 82 1.77 -4.86 -22.13
C GLU A 82 1.10 -4.32 -20.87
N LEU A 83 1.79 -4.34 -19.73
CA LEU A 83 1.32 -3.69 -18.51
C LEU A 83 1.17 -2.18 -18.69
N ARG A 84 2.09 -1.50 -19.37
CA ARG A 84 1.94 -0.09 -19.74
C ARG A 84 0.77 0.15 -20.67
N LYS A 85 0.45 -0.74 -21.60
CA LYS A 85 -0.75 -0.62 -22.44
C LYS A 85 -2.02 -0.79 -21.60
N ILE A 86 -2.08 -1.76 -20.72
CA ILE A 86 -3.18 -1.98 -19.77
C ILE A 86 -3.31 -0.75 -18.87
N LEU A 87 -2.21 -0.25 -18.34
CA LEU A 87 -2.15 0.97 -17.53
C LEU A 87 -2.56 2.20 -18.32
N ASN A 88 -2.03 2.41 -19.51
CA ASN A 88 -2.38 3.56 -20.38
C ASN A 88 -3.84 3.54 -20.80
N ASN A 89 -4.48 2.37 -20.88
CA ASN A 89 -5.90 2.26 -21.20
C ASN A 89 -6.79 2.50 -19.97
N ASN A 90 -6.34 2.10 -18.76
CA ASN A 90 -7.12 2.18 -17.52
C ASN A 90 -6.71 3.37 -16.62
N LEU A 91 -5.45 3.80 -16.73
CA LEU A 91 -4.87 4.90 -15.95
C LEU A 91 -4.50 6.08 -16.86
N LYS A 92 -5.45 6.56 -17.65
CA LYS A 92 -5.24 7.71 -18.56
C LYS A 92 -4.62 8.94 -17.92
N ASN A 93 -4.43 8.94 -16.60
CA ASN A 93 -4.00 10.11 -15.84
C ASN A 93 -2.87 9.85 -14.84
N ASP A 94 -2.34 8.63 -14.70
CA ASP A 94 -1.23 8.39 -13.76
C ASP A 94 -0.07 7.61 -14.39
N PRO A 95 0.96 8.31 -14.90
CA PRO A 95 2.16 7.68 -15.44
C PRO A 95 3.10 7.09 -14.38
N LEU A 96 2.74 7.13 -13.09
CA LEU A 96 3.63 6.88 -11.97
C LEU A 96 3.36 5.58 -11.21
N ALA A 97 2.35 4.79 -11.60
CA ALA A 97 2.17 3.47 -11.01
C ALA A 97 3.38 2.58 -11.30
N CYS A 98 4.02 2.10 -10.24
CA CYS A 98 5.17 1.23 -10.40
C CYS A 98 4.72 -0.21 -10.74
N PRO A 99 5.58 -1.06 -11.30
CA PRO A 99 5.26 -2.47 -11.55
C PRO A 99 4.81 -3.22 -10.29
N CYS A 100 5.31 -2.84 -9.11
CA CYS A 100 4.91 -3.44 -7.84
C CYS A 100 3.45 -3.16 -7.49
N ASP A 101 2.92 -1.96 -7.76
CA ASP A 101 1.51 -1.64 -7.54
C ASP A 101 0.59 -2.51 -8.40
N ILE A 102 1.03 -2.80 -9.62
CA ILE A 102 0.29 -3.66 -10.54
C ILE A 102 0.27 -5.10 -10.02
N GLU A 103 1.41 -5.60 -9.56
CA GLU A 103 1.50 -6.93 -8.99
C GLU A 103 0.57 -7.07 -7.78
N LEU A 104 0.56 -6.08 -6.89
CA LEU A 104 -0.36 -6.05 -5.75
C LEU A 104 -1.82 -6.01 -6.20
N ALA A 105 -2.15 -5.19 -7.19
CA ALA A 105 -3.51 -5.12 -7.72
C ALA A 105 -3.95 -6.45 -8.33
N LEU A 106 -3.07 -7.18 -9.02
CA LEU A 106 -3.35 -8.52 -9.53
C LEU A 106 -3.57 -9.54 -8.40
N LYS A 107 -3.00 -9.31 -7.24
CA LYS A 107 -3.23 -10.09 -6.01
C LYS A 107 -4.49 -9.67 -5.25
N GLY A 108 -5.20 -8.65 -5.72
CA GLY A 108 -6.42 -8.12 -5.10
C GLY A 108 -6.15 -7.09 -4.01
N ILE A 109 -4.95 -6.52 -3.95
CA ILE A 109 -4.52 -5.56 -2.94
C ILE A 109 -4.56 -4.16 -3.55
N THR A 110 -5.29 -3.24 -2.93
CA THR A 110 -5.34 -1.83 -3.32
C THR A 110 -4.09 -1.11 -2.81
N SER A 111 -3.42 -0.33 -3.64
CA SER A 111 -2.26 0.47 -3.25
C SER A 111 -2.64 1.93 -3.01
N PHE A 112 -2.07 2.51 -1.98
CA PHE A 112 -2.13 3.92 -1.66
C PHE A 112 -0.72 4.48 -1.44
N GLU A 113 -0.47 5.68 -1.92
CA GLU A 113 0.77 6.42 -1.65
C GLU A 113 0.45 7.77 -1.03
N ILE A 114 1.34 8.29 -0.21
CA ILE A 114 1.17 9.62 0.34
C ILE A 114 1.44 10.69 -0.72
N LEU A 115 0.58 11.68 -0.79
CA LEU A 115 0.82 12.86 -1.61
C LEU A 115 1.88 13.73 -0.96
N ASP A 116 2.99 13.92 -1.63
CA ASP A 116 3.99 14.91 -1.28
C ASP A 116 3.87 16.15 -2.20
N GLY A 117 4.30 17.30 -1.69
CA GLY A 117 4.27 18.55 -2.47
C GLY A 117 5.45 18.71 -3.43
N LEU A 118 6.35 17.74 -3.51
CA LEU A 118 7.59 17.83 -4.28
C LEU A 118 7.35 17.52 -5.76
N ASP A 119 6.39 16.65 -6.08
CA ASP A 119 6.04 16.33 -7.47
C ASP A 119 5.30 17.50 -8.15
N PRO A 120 5.90 18.14 -9.18
CA PRO A 120 5.27 19.25 -9.90
C PRO A 120 3.94 18.88 -10.54
N HIS A 121 3.75 17.62 -10.96
CA HIS A 121 2.54 17.13 -11.62
C HIS A 121 1.38 16.98 -10.63
N ARG A 122 1.68 16.80 -9.35
CA ARG A 122 0.71 16.57 -8.27
C ARG A 122 0.44 17.79 -7.40
N ARG A 123 1.07 18.93 -7.67
CA ARG A 123 0.91 20.16 -6.83
C ARG A 123 -0.53 20.60 -6.63
N LYS A 124 -1.37 20.49 -7.68
CA LYS A 124 -2.78 20.88 -7.58
C LYS A 124 -3.58 19.92 -6.71
N GLU A 125 -3.25 18.65 -6.75
CA GLU A 125 -3.86 17.59 -5.96
C GLU A 125 -3.40 17.71 -4.51
N PHE A 126 -2.10 17.84 -4.28
CA PHE A 126 -1.53 18.10 -2.96
C PHE A 126 -2.14 19.34 -2.29
N ALA A 127 -2.37 20.42 -3.01
CA ALA A 127 -2.99 21.62 -2.46
C ALA A 127 -4.42 21.39 -1.94
N LYS A 128 -5.13 20.37 -2.44
CA LYS A 128 -6.46 19.99 -1.97
C LYS A 128 -6.43 18.97 -0.85
N HIS A 129 -5.47 18.05 -0.91
CA HIS A 129 -5.34 16.90 -0.03
C HIS A 129 -3.89 16.78 0.48
N PRO A 130 -3.37 17.82 1.21
CA PRO A 130 -1.98 17.81 1.65
C PRO A 130 -1.73 16.62 2.59
N TYR A 131 -0.68 15.87 2.29
CA TYR A 131 -0.25 14.72 3.11
C TYR A 131 -1.30 13.61 3.28
N HIS A 132 -2.26 13.51 2.38
CA HIS A 132 -3.19 12.38 2.33
C HIS A 132 -2.57 11.22 1.56
N TYR A 133 -2.93 10.02 1.96
CA TYR A 133 -2.76 8.86 1.13
C TYR A 133 -3.74 8.91 -0.03
N ARG A 134 -3.26 8.73 -1.23
CA ARG A 134 -4.01 8.69 -2.47
C ARG A 134 -4.04 7.28 -3.02
N LYS A 135 -5.19 6.81 -3.46
CA LYS A 135 -5.31 5.55 -4.17
C LYS A 135 -4.49 5.60 -5.48
N VAL A 136 -3.55 4.66 -5.63
CA VAL A 136 -2.72 4.53 -6.84
C VAL A 136 -3.42 3.63 -7.84
N ILE A 137 -3.76 2.42 -7.41
CA ILE A 137 -4.39 1.41 -8.24
C ILE A 137 -5.46 0.68 -7.43
N GLU A 138 -6.61 0.47 -8.07
CA GLU A 138 -7.65 -0.39 -7.57
C GLU A 138 -7.65 -1.73 -8.35
N PRO A 139 -7.62 -2.89 -7.66
CA PRO A 139 -7.61 -4.21 -8.31
C PRO A 139 -8.72 -4.42 -9.35
N THR A 140 -9.92 -3.92 -9.07
CA THR A 140 -11.09 -4.03 -9.97
C THR A 140 -10.90 -3.27 -11.26
N SER A 141 -10.00 -2.29 -11.32
CA SER A 141 -9.66 -1.55 -12.54
C SER A 141 -8.72 -2.34 -13.46
N ILE A 142 -8.07 -3.37 -12.94
CA ILE A 142 -7.14 -4.22 -13.67
C ILE A 142 -7.72 -5.62 -13.82
N LEU A 143 -8.05 -5.99 -15.05
CA LEU A 143 -8.45 -7.37 -15.41
C LEU A 143 -9.60 -7.93 -14.56
N ASN A 144 -10.48 -7.09 -14.00
CA ASN A 144 -11.57 -7.46 -13.10
C ASN A 144 -11.11 -8.31 -11.89
N THR A 145 -9.91 -8.04 -11.37
CA THR A 145 -9.38 -8.73 -10.19
C THR A 145 -10.25 -8.43 -8.98
N LYS A 146 -10.61 -9.47 -8.21
CA LYS A 146 -11.36 -9.31 -6.98
C LYS A 146 -10.45 -8.78 -5.87
N LEU A 147 -11.02 -7.98 -4.98
CA LEU A 147 -10.33 -7.53 -3.78
C LEU A 147 -10.04 -8.71 -2.85
N LEU A 148 -8.83 -8.74 -2.30
CA LEU A 148 -8.42 -9.70 -1.28
C LEU A 148 -9.08 -9.33 0.05
N HIS A 149 -9.80 -10.29 0.65
CA HIS A 149 -10.47 -10.09 1.92
C HIS A 149 -9.74 -10.80 3.05
N PHE A 150 -9.74 -10.19 4.24
CA PHE A 150 -9.11 -10.70 5.47
C PHE A 150 -9.47 -12.17 5.76
N ASP A 151 -10.73 -12.55 5.58
CA ASP A 151 -11.19 -13.93 5.84
C ASP A 151 -10.50 -14.99 4.97
N GLN A 152 -9.90 -14.59 3.86
CA GLN A 152 -9.22 -15.47 2.92
C GLN A 152 -7.74 -15.72 3.29
N LEU A 153 -7.22 -14.97 4.27
CA LEU A 153 -5.85 -15.11 4.73
C LEU A 153 -5.68 -16.36 5.61
N PRO A 154 -4.49 -16.97 5.65
CA PRO A 154 -4.14 -18.01 6.61
C PRO A 154 -4.24 -17.49 8.06
N GLU A 155 -4.54 -18.37 9.00
CA GLU A 155 -4.78 -18.01 10.40
C GLU A 155 -3.58 -17.32 11.09
N ASN A 156 -2.35 -17.70 10.73
CA ASN A 156 -1.14 -17.03 11.24
C ASN A 156 -1.02 -15.59 10.74
N ILE A 157 -1.43 -15.31 9.50
CA ILE A 157 -1.43 -13.95 8.93
C ILE A 157 -2.59 -13.14 9.49
N LYS A 158 -3.80 -13.73 9.58
CA LYS A 158 -4.95 -13.09 10.22
C LYS A 158 -4.63 -12.59 11.63
N LYS A 159 -3.94 -13.44 12.42
CA LYS A 159 -3.59 -13.10 13.79
C LYS A 159 -2.75 -11.82 13.89
N ILE A 160 -1.86 -11.60 12.95
CA ILE A 160 -1.06 -10.37 12.86
C ILE A 160 -1.93 -9.22 12.33
N MET A 161 -2.56 -9.44 11.18
CA MET A 161 -3.32 -8.41 10.47
C MET A 161 -4.56 -7.92 11.22
N ASP A 162 -5.05 -8.66 12.22
CA ASP A 162 -6.21 -8.23 13.02
C ASP A 162 -5.92 -6.96 13.83
N SER A 163 -4.67 -6.70 14.18
CA SER A 163 -4.23 -5.45 14.82
C SER A 163 -3.95 -4.31 13.83
N TYR A 164 -3.97 -4.59 12.51
CA TYR A 164 -3.61 -3.64 11.46
C TYR A 164 -4.84 -3.02 10.78
N ARG A 165 -5.90 -2.79 11.57
CA ARG A 165 -7.15 -2.23 11.08
C ARG A 165 -7.09 -0.71 11.00
N VAL A 166 -7.59 -0.18 9.87
CA VAL A 166 -7.67 1.25 9.60
C VAL A 166 -9.11 1.59 9.20
N ASP A 167 -9.66 2.67 9.75
CA ASP A 167 -11.04 3.10 9.46
C ASP A 167 -11.14 3.86 8.13
N ILE A 168 -10.93 3.12 7.05
CA ILE A 168 -11.10 3.57 5.67
C ILE A 168 -12.00 2.60 4.92
N ASP A 169 -12.48 2.99 3.73
CA ASP A 169 -13.22 2.15 2.80
C ASP A 169 -12.47 2.13 1.46
N VAL A 170 -11.65 1.10 1.24
CA VAL A 170 -10.81 1.02 0.03
C VAL A 170 -11.60 1.05 -1.28
N GLN A 171 -12.89 0.71 -1.26
CA GLN A 171 -13.73 0.75 -2.45
C GLN A 171 -14.28 2.15 -2.75
N LYS A 172 -14.41 3.02 -1.74
CA LYS A 172 -15.04 4.34 -1.86
C LYS A 172 -14.07 5.48 -1.69
N ASP A 173 -13.06 5.30 -0.84
CA ASP A 173 -12.15 6.37 -0.47
C ASP A 173 -11.01 6.44 -1.48
N ASP A 174 -10.93 7.53 -2.24
CA ASP A 174 -9.79 7.81 -3.11
C ASP A 174 -8.63 8.44 -2.34
N TYR A 175 -8.94 9.01 -1.16
CA TYR A 175 -7.97 9.64 -0.26
C TYR A 175 -8.31 9.32 1.18
N PHE A 176 -7.27 9.15 2.02
CA PHE A 176 -7.42 9.12 3.47
C PHE A 176 -6.23 9.78 4.15
N TYR A 177 -6.42 10.19 5.40
CA TYR A 177 -5.41 10.83 6.21
C TYR A 177 -5.08 9.97 7.43
N ILE A 178 -3.79 9.85 7.73
CA ILE A 178 -3.30 9.26 8.97
C ILE A 178 -2.56 10.36 9.72
N PRO A 179 -2.91 10.62 10.99
CA PRO A 179 -2.19 11.58 11.82
C PRO A 179 -0.72 11.18 11.95
N SER A 180 0.14 12.16 12.15
CA SER A 180 1.54 11.88 12.46
C SER A 180 1.65 11.02 13.72
N VAL A 181 2.48 9.99 13.66
CA VAL A 181 2.73 9.14 14.84
C VAL A 181 3.36 9.92 15.99
N PHE A 182 4.03 11.03 15.70
CA PHE A 182 4.60 11.90 16.73
C PHE A 182 3.54 12.68 17.52
N ASP A 183 2.31 12.75 17.02
CA ASP A 183 1.17 13.30 17.77
C ASP A 183 0.60 12.27 18.76
N SER A 184 1.05 11.02 18.70
CA SER A 184 0.63 9.97 19.64
C SER A 184 1.32 10.10 20.98
N PRO A 185 0.59 9.89 22.12
CA PRO A 185 1.18 9.87 23.46
C PRO A 185 2.31 8.85 23.66
N LEU A 186 2.40 7.82 22.80
CA LEU A 186 3.48 6.82 22.83
C LEU A 186 4.85 7.42 22.46
N PHE A 187 4.85 8.55 21.76
CA PHE A 187 6.05 9.24 21.30
C PHE A 187 6.23 10.57 22.06
N GLU A 188 6.00 10.58 23.38
CA GLU A 188 6.29 11.77 24.20
C GLU A 188 7.70 12.26 23.89
N GLN A 189 7.73 13.48 23.35
CA GLN A 189 8.96 14.22 23.11
C GLN A 189 9.65 14.47 24.45
N ASN A 190 10.85 13.96 24.64
CA ASN A 190 11.76 14.40 25.69
C ASN A 190 12.78 15.33 25.08
#